data_a898ba583bdfb2892f1febdb46edcc21
#
_entry.id   a898ba583bdfb2892f1febdb46edcc21
#
_cell.length_a   1.000
_cell.length_b   1.000
_cell.length_c   1.000
_cell.angle_alpha   90.00
_cell.angle_beta   90.00
_cell.angle_gamma   90.00
#
_symmetry.space_group_name_H-M   'P 1'
#
loop_
_entity.id
_entity.type
_entity.pdbx_description
1 polymer ?
#
loop_
_entity_poly.entity_id
_entity_poly.type
_entity_poly.pdbx_seq_one_letter_code
_entity_poly.pdbx_strand_id
1 'polypeptide(L)'
;MAVAGAVVVVLLGTVTAGIVSRALNHPLGWTDEASGFLMVWLACLGWMLATRHGAHIRINVFQDKLPRAAWRASEVAILLAVALLGAVIAFYSVHLIRTNADMEAMSLPVSAAWLYVPLLPAGVVTLLQALADLVVVLRRRGADPHAHVAAPAAKDAVL
;
A
#
# COMPACT_ATOMS: atom_id res chain seq x y z
N MET A 1 5.40 -11.59 -3.70
CA MET A 1 4.82 -11.75 -5.06
C MET A 1 3.82 -12.92 -5.11
N ALA A 2 4.20 -14.14 -4.68
CA ALA A 2 3.31 -15.32 -4.78
C ALA A 2 1.94 -15.15 -4.07
N VAL A 3 1.93 -14.59 -2.85
CA VAL A 3 0.69 -14.39 -2.08
C VAL A 3 -0.28 -13.44 -2.80
N ALA A 4 0.21 -12.30 -3.28
CA ALA A 4 -0.63 -11.36 -4.03
C ALA A 4 -1.17 -11.98 -5.32
N GLY A 5 -0.34 -12.76 -6.04
CA GLY A 5 -0.77 -13.50 -7.22
C GLY A 5 -1.87 -14.53 -6.90
N ALA A 6 -1.72 -15.28 -5.81
CA ALA A 6 -2.75 -16.22 -5.37
C ALA A 6 -4.07 -15.51 -5.04
N VAL A 7 -4.03 -14.39 -4.34
CA VAL A 7 -5.24 -13.60 -4.02
C VAL A 7 -5.93 -13.10 -5.30
N VAL A 8 -5.16 -12.67 -6.31
CA VAL A 8 -5.74 -12.28 -7.63
C VAL A 8 -6.47 -13.44 -8.29
N VAL A 9 -5.86 -14.63 -8.31
CA VAL A 9 -6.49 -15.82 -8.92
C VAL A 9 -7.78 -16.19 -8.19
N VAL A 10 -7.77 -16.17 -6.86
CA VAL A 10 -8.96 -16.46 -6.04
C VAL A 10 -10.04 -15.39 -6.28
N LEU A 11 -9.66 -14.12 -6.33
CA LEU A 11 -10.59 -13.01 -6.63
C LEU A 11 -11.26 -13.19 -8.00
N LEU A 12 -10.47 -13.46 -9.05
CA LEU A 12 -11.00 -13.74 -10.39
C LEU A 12 -11.95 -14.93 -10.39
N GLY A 13 -11.58 -16.01 -9.72
CA GLY A 13 -12.45 -17.19 -9.58
C GLY A 13 -13.77 -16.86 -8.88
N THR A 14 -13.73 -16.12 -7.78
CA THR A 14 -14.92 -15.72 -7.02
C THR A 14 -15.86 -14.82 -7.84
N VAL A 15 -15.29 -13.81 -8.52
CA VAL A 15 -16.07 -12.90 -9.38
C VAL A 15 -16.69 -13.67 -10.56
N THR A 16 -15.90 -14.54 -11.21
CA THR A 16 -16.40 -15.37 -12.32
C THR A 16 -17.52 -16.29 -11.87
N ALA A 17 -17.37 -16.94 -10.70
CA ALA A 17 -18.42 -17.78 -10.13
C ALA A 17 -19.70 -16.97 -9.84
N GLY A 18 -19.57 -15.75 -9.33
CA GLY A 18 -20.70 -14.84 -9.11
C GLY A 18 -21.43 -14.47 -10.41
N ILE A 19 -20.70 -14.17 -11.47
CA ILE A 19 -21.28 -13.85 -12.79
C ILE A 19 -22.02 -15.06 -13.37
N VAL A 20 -21.37 -16.22 -13.37
CA VAL A 20 -21.96 -17.47 -13.92
C VAL A 20 -23.20 -17.86 -13.14
N SER A 21 -23.18 -17.78 -11.81
CA SER A 21 -24.32 -18.13 -10.96
C SER A 21 -25.55 -17.25 -11.25
N ARG A 22 -25.32 -15.95 -11.49
CA ARG A 22 -26.39 -15.01 -11.89
C ARG A 22 -26.93 -15.33 -13.29
N ALA A 23 -26.07 -15.66 -14.24
CA ALA A 23 -26.48 -16.04 -15.58
C ALA A 23 -27.34 -17.34 -15.59
N LEU A 24 -27.10 -18.21 -14.60
CA LEU A 24 -27.89 -19.46 -14.40
C LEU A 24 -29.13 -19.25 -13.54
N ASN A 25 -29.52 -18.02 -13.19
CA ASN A 25 -30.64 -17.69 -12.29
C ASN A 25 -30.54 -18.31 -10.88
N HIS A 26 -29.35 -18.67 -10.43
CA HIS A 26 -29.05 -19.16 -9.08
C HIS A 26 -27.98 -18.25 -8.41
N PRO A 27 -28.31 -17.01 -8.01
CA PRO A 27 -27.33 -16.06 -7.49
C PRO A 27 -26.74 -16.53 -6.16
N LEU A 28 -25.42 -16.58 -6.10
CA LEU A 28 -24.64 -16.85 -4.89
C LEU A 28 -24.40 -15.53 -4.16
N GLY A 29 -25.14 -15.25 -3.08
CA GLY A 29 -25.03 -13.96 -2.34
C GLY A 29 -23.66 -13.73 -1.71
N TRP A 30 -22.96 -14.78 -1.33
CA TRP A 30 -21.65 -14.71 -0.67
C TRP A 30 -20.51 -14.26 -1.60
N THR A 31 -20.64 -14.38 -2.92
CA THR A 31 -19.58 -14.07 -3.88
C THR A 31 -19.26 -12.57 -3.93
N ASP A 32 -20.27 -11.72 -3.76
CA ASP A 32 -20.08 -10.26 -3.76
C ASP A 32 -19.32 -9.80 -2.52
N GLU A 33 -19.70 -10.35 -1.38
CA GLU A 33 -19.06 -10.03 -0.11
C GLU A 33 -17.62 -10.58 -0.06
N ALA A 34 -17.40 -11.84 -0.48
CA ALA A 34 -16.09 -12.46 -0.57
C ALA A 34 -15.15 -11.66 -1.51
N SER A 35 -15.66 -11.21 -2.66
CA SER A 35 -14.86 -10.41 -3.59
C SER A 35 -14.48 -9.05 -3.00
N GLY A 36 -15.36 -8.40 -2.21
CA GLY A 36 -15.08 -7.19 -1.46
C GLY A 36 -13.93 -7.38 -0.45
N PHE A 37 -13.97 -8.45 0.34
CA PHE A 37 -12.89 -8.79 1.27
C PHE A 37 -11.56 -9.00 0.54
N LEU A 38 -11.56 -9.82 -0.51
CA LEU A 38 -10.36 -10.13 -1.30
C LEU A 38 -9.77 -8.88 -1.97
N MET A 39 -10.62 -7.95 -2.42
CA MET A 39 -10.18 -6.69 -3.04
C MET A 39 -9.44 -5.80 -2.03
N VAL A 40 -9.94 -5.67 -0.79
CA VAL A 40 -9.27 -4.91 0.27
C VAL A 40 -7.93 -5.57 0.64
N TRP A 41 -7.91 -6.91 0.77
CA TRP A 41 -6.68 -7.65 1.03
C TRP A 41 -5.65 -7.45 -0.08
N LEU A 42 -6.08 -7.52 -1.34
CA LEU A 42 -5.22 -7.31 -2.49
C LEU A 42 -4.66 -5.88 -2.53
N ALA A 43 -5.51 -4.88 -2.26
CA ALA A 43 -5.09 -3.48 -2.22
C ALA A 43 -4.03 -3.24 -1.13
N CYS A 44 -4.22 -3.77 0.08
CA CYS A 44 -3.26 -3.65 1.18
C CYS A 44 -1.94 -4.38 0.87
N LEU A 45 -2.00 -5.59 0.30
CA LEU A 45 -0.81 -6.33 -0.11
C LEU A 45 -0.04 -5.59 -1.22
N GLY A 46 -0.76 -5.05 -2.21
CA GLY A 46 -0.17 -4.22 -3.28
C GLY A 46 0.49 -2.97 -2.73
N TRP A 47 -0.18 -2.28 -1.79
CA TRP A 47 0.38 -1.13 -1.09
C TRP A 47 1.68 -1.46 -0.36
N MET A 48 1.69 -2.52 0.46
CA MET A 48 2.89 -2.94 1.18
C MET A 48 4.04 -3.30 0.23
N LEU A 49 3.72 -3.92 -0.91
CA LEU A 49 4.71 -4.30 -1.90
C LEU A 49 5.28 -3.09 -2.63
N ALA A 50 4.43 -2.14 -3.03
CA ALA A 50 4.82 -0.89 -3.67
C ALA A 50 5.71 -0.04 -2.76
N THR A 51 5.37 0.04 -1.48
CA THR A 51 6.15 0.77 -0.49
C THR A 51 7.56 0.17 -0.32
N ARG A 52 7.67 -1.18 -0.28
CA ARG A 52 8.97 -1.88 -0.18
C ARG A 52 9.91 -1.66 -1.37
N HIS A 53 9.36 -1.52 -2.57
CA HIS A 53 10.17 -1.30 -3.79
C HIS A 53 10.59 0.15 -3.99
N GLY A 54 10.35 1.03 -3.03
CA GLY A 54 10.69 2.45 -3.15
C GLY A 54 9.93 3.12 -4.30
N ALA A 55 8.82 2.51 -4.72
CA ALA A 55 7.98 2.97 -5.82
C ALA A 55 7.12 4.20 -5.43
N HIS A 56 7.57 4.99 -4.44
CA HIS A 56 7.14 6.36 -4.38
C HIS A 56 7.68 7.03 -5.64
N ILE A 57 6.83 7.14 -6.66
CA ILE A 57 7.09 7.98 -7.83
C ILE A 57 7.35 9.38 -7.28
N ARG A 58 8.61 9.67 -6.98
CA ARG A 58 9.04 11.02 -6.64
C ARG A 58 8.90 11.81 -7.91
N ILE A 59 7.88 12.63 -7.99
CA ILE A 59 7.72 13.62 -9.05
C ILE A 59 8.80 14.68 -8.78
N ASN A 60 10.01 14.38 -9.17
CA ASN A 60 11.19 15.25 -8.98
C ASN A 60 11.07 16.56 -9.81
N VAL A 61 10.13 16.62 -10.74
CA VAL A 61 9.95 17.76 -11.66
C VAL A 61 9.77 19.11 -10.93
N PHE A 62 9.15 19.09 -9.75
CA PHE A 62 9.01 20.29 -8.92
C PHE A 62 10.19 20.50 -7.97
N GLN A 63 10.83 19.44 -7.55
CA GLN A 63 11.92 19.48 -6.58
C GLN A 63 13.24 19.93 -7.20
N ASP A 64 13.48 19.64 -8.48
CA ASP A 64 14.70 20.02 -9.19
C ASP A 64 14.88 21.55 -9.36
N LYS A 65 13.81 22.33 -9.19
CA LYS A 65 13.82 23.80 -9.25
C LYS A 65 13.97 24.47 -7.88
N LEU A 66 13.95 23.71 -6.78
CA LEU A 66 14.04 24.29 -5.45
C LEU A 66 15.50 24.42 -4.96
N PRO A 67 15.83 25.49 -4.22
CA PRO A 67 17.12 25.59 -3.52
C PRO A 67 17.29 24.43 -2.52
N ARG A 68 18.52 23.95 -2.31
CA ARG A 68 18.85 22.77 -1.50
C ARG A 68 18.16 22.72 -0.13
N ALA A 69 18.00 23.87 0.53
CA ALA A 69 17.35 23.97 1.82
C ALA A 69 15.84 23.68 1.74
N ALA A 70 15.15 24.26 0.74
CA ALA A 70 13.72 24.04 0.52
C ALA A 70 13.43 22.61 0.05
N TRP A 71 14.31 22.02 -0.76
CA TRP A 71 14.23 20.62 -1.17
C TRP A 71 14.25 19.66 0.04
N ARG A 72 15.21 19.86 0.97
CA ARG A 72 15.28 19.04 2.19
C ARG A 72 14.06 19.23 3.10
N ALA A 73 13.61 20.46 3.25
CA ALA A 73 12.43 20.76 4.07
C ALA A 73 11.17 20.09 3.51
N SER A 74 10.98 20.12 2.18
CA SER A 74 9.85 19.43 1.53
C SER A 74 9.93 17.92 1.67
N GLU A 75 11.13 17.33 1.53
CA GLU A 75 11.34 15.89 1.69
C GLU A 75 11.01 15.43 3.12
N VAL A 76 11.51 16.12 4.11
CA VAL A 76 11.21 15.84 5.52
C VAL A 76 9.71 16.02 5.81
N ALA A 77 9.08 17.07 5.29
CA ALA A 77 7.65 17.32 5.47
C ALA A 77 6.81 16.18 4.86
N ILE A 78 7.14 15.72 3.66
CA ILE A 78 6.45 14.60 3.00
C ILE A 78 6.62 13.31 3.81
N LEU A 79 7.85 12.99 4.24
CA LEU A 79 8.11 11.78 5.04
C LEU A 79 7.38 11.81 6.39
N LEU A 80 7.31 12.97 7.04
CA LEU A 80 6.53 13.15 8.26
C LEU A 80 5.02 12.97 8.01
N ALA A 81 4.50 13.53 6.91
CA ALA A 81 3.10 13.35 6.54
C ALA A 81 2.77 11.87 6.26
N VAL A 82 3.64 11.15 5.55
CA VAL A 82 3.48 9.71 5.29
C VAL A 82 3.60 8.89 6.57
N ALA A 83 4.52 9.23 7.47
CA ALA A 83 4.64 8.59 8.78
C ALA A 83 3.38 8.80 9.62
N LEU A 84 2.87 10.03 9.67
CA LEU A 84 1.63 10.37 10.35
C LEU A 84 0.45 9.58 9.78
N LEU A 85 0.34 9.52 8.46
CA LEU A 85 -0.70 8.74 7.78
C LEU A 85 -0.63 7.26 8.16
N GLY A 86 0.57 6.66 8.12
CA GLY A 86 0.80 5.27 8.53
C GLY A 86 0.41 5.02 10.00
N ALA A 87 0.75 5.95 10.90
CA ALA A 87 0.39 5.87 12.31
C ALA A 87 -1.14 5.96 12.51
N VAL A 88 -1.81 6.87 11.83
CA VAL A 88 -3.27 7.04 11.87
C VAL A 88 -3.96 5.78 11.37
N ILE A 89 -3.54 5.23 10.23
CA ILE A 89 -4.09 4.00 9.67
C ILE A 89 -3.90 2.84 10.67
N ALA A 90 -2.72 2.66 11.23
CA ALA A 90 -2.45 1.59 12.18
C ALA A 90 -3.31 1.73 13.45
N PHE A 91 -3.42 2.93 14.00
CA PHE A 91 -4.20 3.20 15.20
C PHE A 91 -5.71 2.95 14.98
N TYR A 92 -6.27 3.51 13.91
CA TYR A 92 -7.69 3.33 13.60
C TYR A 92 -8.02 1.90 13.18
N SER A 93 -7.09 1.17 12.54
CA SER A 93 -7.29 -0.24 12.21
C SER A 93 -7.56 -1.09 13.45
N VAL A 94 -6.83 -0.87 14.54
CA VAL A 94 -7.06 -1.59 15.80
C VAL A 94 -8.46 -1.29 16.36
N HIS A 95 -8.87 -0.03 16.31
CA HIS A 95 -10.20 0.39 16.77
C HIS A 95 -11.30 -0.24 15.91
N LEU A 96 -11.17 -0.20 14.59
CA LEU A 96 -12.13 -0.80 13.65
C LEU A 96 -12.24 -2.31 13.80
N ILE A 97 -11.12 -3.01 13.98
CA ILE A 97 -11.11 -4.46 14.22
C ILE A 97 -11.88 -4.79 15.50
N ARG A 98 -11.63 -4.05 16.59
CA ARG A 98 -12.32 -4.29 17.88
C ARG A 98 -13.81 -3.99 17.79
N THR A 99 -14.20 -2.90 17.15
CA THR A 99 -15.60 -2.49 17.05
C THR A 99 -16.41 -3.43 16.16
N ASN A 100 -15.79 -4.03 15.13
CA ASN A 100 -16.47 -4.93 14.20
C ASN A 100 -16.21 -6.41 14.49
N ALA A 101 -15.55 -6.75 15.61
CA ALA A 101 -15.23 -8.13 15.96
C ALA A 101 -16.47 -9.01 16.12
N ASP A 102 -17.52 -8.46 16.75
CA ASP A 102 -18.77 -9.14 17.04
C ASP A 102 -19.82 -9.00 15.91
N MET A 103 -19.50 -8.26 14.86
CA MET A 103 -20.37 -8.12 13.68
C MET A 103 -20.08 -9.22 12.67
N GLU A 104 -21.07 -10.00 12.35
CA GLU A 104 -20.98 -10.98 11.27
C GLU A 104 -21.21 -10.33 9.91
N ALA A 105 -20.51 -10.82 8.90
CA ALA A 105 -20.76 -10.46 7.51
C ALA A 105 -22.16 -10.96 7.10
N MET A 106 -22.83 -10.27 6.17
CA MET A 106 -24.23 -10.54 5.84
C MET A 106 -24.45 -11.93 5.23
N SER A 107 -23.51 -12.41 4.43
CA SER A 107 -23.65 -13.66 3.66
C SER A 107 -22.55 -14.67 3.92
N LEU A 108 -21.51 -14.27 4.66
CA LEU A 108 -20.38 -15.14 5.04
C LEU A 108 -20.38 -15.37 6.56
N PRO A 109 -20.14 -16.59 7.03
CA PRO A 109 -20.01 -16.90 8.46
C PRO A 109 -18.64 -16.46 9.00
N VAL A 110 -18.26 -15.20 8.75
CA VAL A 110 -17.00 -14.60 9.17
C VAL A 110 -17.26 -13.21 9.76
N SER A 111 -16.45 -12.79 10.71
CA SER A 111 -16.55 -11.45 11.29
C SER A 111 -16.19 -10.36 10.27
N ALA A 112 -16.93 -9.27 10.27
CA ALA A 112 -16.63 -8.08 9.47
C ALA A 112 -15.25 -7.48 9.80
N ALA A 113 -14.69 -7.79 10.97
CA ALA A 113 -13.34 -7.38 11.36
C ALA A 113 -12.26 -7.88 10.38
N TRP A 114 -12.45 -9.01 9.69
CA TRP A 114 -11.50 -9.53 8.70
C TRP A 114 -11.23 -8.59 7.54
N LEU A 115 -12.17 -7.69 7.25
CA LEU A 115 -12.00 -6.63 6.25
C LEU A 115 -10.89 -5.64 6.66
N TYR A 116 -10.75 -5.38 7.95
CA TYR A 116 -9.85 -4.35 8.50
C TYR A 116 -8.48 -4.92 8.92
N VAL A 117 -8.37 -6.24 9.08
CA VAL A 117 -7.11 -6.91 9.48
C VAL A 117 -5.92 -6.53 8.59
N PRO A 118 -6.02 -6.49 7.25
CA PRO A 118 -4.86 -6.16 6.40
C PRO A 118 -4.43 -4.68 6.46
N LEU A 119 -5.29 -3.79 6.96
CA LEU A 119 -4.95 -2.37 7.11
C LEU A 119 -3.90 -2.15 8.20
N LEU A 120 -3.93 -2.96 9.25
CA LEU A 120 -3.00 -2.84 10.38
C LEU A 120 -1.54 -3.07 9.92
N PRO A 121 -1.16 -4.19 9.31
CA PRO A 121 0.21 -4.37 8.81
C PRO A 121 0.56 -3.37 7.70
N ALA A 122 -0.39 -2.94 6.86
CA ALA A 122 -0.15 -1.92 5.86
C ALA A 122 0.24 -0.58 6.49
N GLY A 123 -0.49 -0.12 7.52
CA GLY A 123 -0.18 1.09 8.28
C GLY A 123 1.17 1.01 8.99
N VAL A 124 1.46 -0.11 9.66
CA VAL A 124 2.73 -0.33 10.36
C VAL A 124 3.91 -0.33 9.39
N VAL A 125 3.81 -1.03 8.26
CA VAL A 125 4.87 -1.07 7.25
C VAL A 125 5.12 0.33 6.69
N THR A 126 4.07 1.08 6.38
CA THR A 126 4.18 2.46 5.88
C THR A 126 4.88 3.37 6.90
N LEU A 127 4.49 3.28 8.17
CA LEU A 127 5.11 4.05 9.25
C LEU A 127 6.60 3.72 9.38
N LEU A 128 6.95 2.44 9.46
CA LEU A 128 8.33 2.00 9.64
C LEU A 128 9.23 2.43 8.48
N GLN A 129 8.72 2.33 7.25
CA GLN A 129 9.48 2.75 6.06
C GLN A 129 9.66 4.26 6.01
N ALA A 130 8.60 5.04 6.29
CA ALA A 130 8.71 6.50 6.33
C ALA A 130 9.71 6.97 7.40
N LEU A 131 9.75 6.31 8.55
CA LEU A 131 10.75 6.59 9.62
C LEU A 131 12.16 6.18 9.19
N ALA A 132 12.33 5.03 8.53
CA ALA A 132 13.62 4.59 8.02
C ALA A 132 14.18 5.58 6.97
N ASP A 133 13.32 6.00 6.02
CA ASP A 133 13.69 6.98 5.00
C ASP A 133 14.01 8.34 5.62
N LEU A 134 13.26 8.76 6.63
CA LEU A 134 13.52 9.99 7.38
C LEU A 134 14.92 9.96 8.04
N VAL A 135 15.27 8.85 8.69
CA VAL A 135 16.61 8.68 9.29
C VAL A 135 17.71 8.75 8.23
N VAL A 136 17.49 8.13 7.05
CA VAL A 136 18.45 8.19 5.94
C VAL A 136 18.63 9.61 5.43
N VAL A 137 17.53 10.35 5.23
CA VAL A 137 17.57 11.76 4.77
C VAL A 137 18.28 12.67 5.79
N LEU A 138 18.04 12.45 7.08
CA LEU A 138 18.69 13.23 8.15
C LEU A 138 20.19 12.91 8.27
N ARG A 139 20.58 11.64 8.09
CA ARG A 139 21.99 11.20 8.13
C ARG A 139 22.79 11.64 6.91
N ARG A 140 22.18 11.74 5.73
CA ARG A 140 22.82 12.18 4.49
C ARG A 140 23.02 13.73 4.48
N ARG A 141 23.75 14.26 5.44
CA ARG A 141 24.02 15.72 5.59
C ARG A 141 24.81 16.35 4.43
N GLY A 142 25.29 15.59 3.43
CA GLY A 142 26.16 16.07 2.36
C GLY A 142 25.98 15.48 0.97
N ALA A 143 24.98 14.61 0.74
CA ALA A 143 24.79 14.01 -0.56
C ALA A 143 24.14 14.97 -1.55
N ASP A 144 24.75 15.15 -2.73
CA ASP A 144 24.22 15.97 -3.81
C ASP A 144 22.85 15.41 -4.29
N PRO A 145 21.79 16.26 -4.33
CA PRO A 145 20.47 15.85 -4.80
C PRO A 145 20.48 15.37 -6.26
N HIS A 146 21.44 15.82 -7.05
CA HIS A 146 21.55 15.55 -8.48
C HIS A 146 22.41 14.33 -8.85
N ALA A 147 22.98 13.62 -7.89
CA ALA A 147 23.82 12.45 -8.15
C ALA A 147 23.07 11.29 -8.82
N HIS A 148 21.75 11.27 -8.74
CA HIS A 148 20.91 10.23 -9.38
C HIS A 148 20.63 10.50 -10.86
N VAL A 149 20.83 11.73 -11.36
CA VAL A 149 20.60 12.07 -12.78
C VAL A 149 21.82 11.73 -13.63
N ALA A 150 23.00 11.57 -13.03
CA ALA A 150 24.26 11.32 -13.74
C ALA A 150 24.57 9.83 -13.99
N ALA A 151 23.78 8.89 -13.49
CA ALA A 151 24.15 7.46 -13.47
C ALA A 151 23.58 6.55 -14.59
N PRO A 152 22.62 6.92 -15.46
CA PRO A 152 22.11 5.96 -16.47
C PRO A 152 22.89 5.90 -17.77
N ALA A 153 23.71 6.90 -18.12
CA ALA A 153 24.33 6.98 -19.46
C ALA A 153 25.60 6.17 -19.65
N ALA A 154 26.20 5.63 -18.58
CA ALA A 154 27.50 4.94 -18.69
C ALA A 154 27.41 3.41 -18.82
N LYS A 155 26.23 2.79 -18.70
CA LYS A 155 26.06 1.33 -18.80
C LYS A 155 25.68 0.83 -20.18
N ASP A 156 25.20 1.69 -21.06
CA ASP A 156 24.76 1.29 -22.41
C ASP A 156 25.80 1.61 -23.49
N ALA A 157 27.01 2.06 -23.11
CA ALA A 157 28.09 2.39 -24.04
C ALA A 157 29.16 1.28 -24.21
N VAL A 158 28.92 0.10 -23.62
CA VAL A 158 29.83 -1.06 -23.77
C VAL A 158 29.02 -2.29 -24.14
N LEU A 159 28.53 -2.33 -25.37
CA LEU A 159 28.23 -3.54 -26.15
C LEU A 159 28.40 -3.21 -27.62
#